data_59778c8dcf45d71fd00c07feb1e0e354
#
_entry.id   59778c8dcf45d71fd00c07feb1e0e354
#
_cell.length_a   1.000
_cell.length_b   1.000
_cell.length_c   1.000
_cell.angle_alpha   90.00
_cell.angle_beta   90.00
_cell.angle_gamma   90.00
#
_symmetry.space_group_name_H-M   'P 1'
#
loop_
_entity.id
_entity.type
_entity.pdbx_description
1 polymer ?
#
loop_
_entity_poly.entity_id
_entity_poly.type
_entity_poly.pdbx_seq_one_letter_code
_entity_poly.pdbx_strand_id
1 'polypeptide(L)'
;MHATDSYLNPPQVIVDPGTEYASGTRAFQGISSLACGSDGRLWAVWYGGVTPGEDHNNYVALAVSTDNGHTWSGEKLVIDPDGDGPVRAFDPEIWLGPDGQLWLFWAQGMNKPTKLGPNGVWAVTAREADGPDTTWSSPRRLCDGVMMCKPVVLASGEWALPVSFWHRREAGSAGMMV
;
A
#
# COMPACT_ATOMS: atom_id res chain seq x y z
N MET A 1 -25.59 -5.91 -0.85
CA MET A 1 -24.24 -5.92 -1.44
C MET A 1 -23.79 -7.37 -1.51
N HIS A 2 -23.37 -7.85 -2.66
CA HIS A 2 -22.81 -9.20 -2.76
C HIS A 2 -21.43 -9.20 -2.10
N ALA A 3 -21.12 -10.21 -1.30
CA ALA A 3 -19.81 -10.39 -0.65
C ALA A 3 -18.62 -10.45 -1.64
N THR A 4 -18.90 -10.48 -2.94
CA THR A 4 -17.91 -10.51 -4.02
C THR A 4 -17.27 -9.16 -4.35
N ASP A 5 -17.82 -8.05 -3.85
CA ASP A 5 -17.40 -6.69 -4.24
C ASP A 5 -16.78 -5.91 -3.07
N SER A 6 -16.54 -6.57 -1.93
CA SER A 6 -16.01 -5.90 -0.72
C SER A 6 -14.61 -5.28 -0.94
N TYR A 7 -13.82 -5.80 -1.87
CA TYR A 7 -12.51 -5.21 -2.24
C TYR A 7 -12.62 -3.82 -2.90
N LEU A 8 -13.83 -3.42 -3.33
CA LEU A 8 -14.13 -2.08 -3.86
C LEU A 8 -14.44 -1.06 -2.76
N ASN A 9 -14.63 -1.50 -1.53
CA ASN A 9 -14.87 -0.58 -0.42
C ASN A 9 -13.56 0.10 0.00
N PRO A 10 -13.58 1.42 0.25
CA PRO A 10 -12.45 2.09 0.83
C PRO A 10 -12.06 1.44 2.18
N PRO A 11 -10.79 1.08 2.39
CA PRO A 11 -10.34 0.54 3.66
C PRO A 11 -10.26 1.64 4.70
N GLN A 12 -10.20 1.24 5.97
CA GLN A 12 -9.84 2.17 7.04
C GLN A 12 -8.35 2.47 6.99
N VAL A 13 -7.99 3.75 7.13
CA VAL A 13 -6.63 4.20 7.39
C VAL A 13 -6.49 4.36 8.91
N ILE A 14 -5.69 3.50 9.51
CA ILE A 14 -5.47 3.46 10.96
C ILE A 14 -4.16 4.22 11.23
N VAL A 15 -4.26 5.40 11.83
CA VAL A 15 -3.13 6.22 12.23
C VAL A 15 -2.77 5.90 13.68
N ASP A 16 -1.49 5.78 13.98
CA ASP A 16 -0.97 5.34 15.29
C ASP A 16 -1.67 4.06 15.78
N PRO A 17 -1.52 2.95 15.03
CA PRO A 17 -2.22 1.70 15.31
C PRO A 17 -1.81 1.10 16.65
N GLY A 18 -2.68 0.27 17.20
CA GLY A 18 -2.45 -0.43 18.45
C GLY A 18 -1.42 -1.57 18.34
N THR A 19 -1.21 -2.23 19.47
CA THR A 19 -0.19 -3.30 19.61
C THR A 19 -0.51 -4.56 18.80
N GLU A 20 -1.73 -4.71 18.32
CA GLU A 20 -2.15 -5.80 17.43
C GLU A 20 -1.40 -5.82 16.10
N TYR A 21 -0.89 -4.66 15.67
CA TYR A 21 -0.07 -4.51 14.46
C TYR A 21 1.43 -4.45 14.73
N ALA A 22 1.87 -4.56 15.98
CA ALA A 22 3.28 -4.48 16.33
C ALA A 22 4.11 -5.61 15.69
N SER A 23 5.42 -5.39 15.54
CA SER A 23 6.33 -6.35 14.89
C SER A 23 6.30 -7.76 15.50
N GLY A 24 6.06 -7.85 16.83
CA GLY A 24 5.99 -9.14 17.55
C GLY A 24 4.75 -9.98 17.25
N THR A 25 3.72 -9.42 16.63
CA THR A 25 2.48 -10.14 16.29
C THR A 25 2.48 -10.65 14.86
N ARG A 26 3.44 -10.21 14.02
CA ARG A 26 3.54 -10.62 12.62
C ARG A 26 4.25 -11.96 12.47
N ALA A 27 3.60 -12.89 11.78
CA ALA A 27 4.18 -14.14 11.35
C ALA A 27 4.67 -14.12 9.90
N PHE A 28 4.29 -13.10 9.13
CA PHE A 28 4.67 -12.89 7.74
C PHE A 28 4.97 -11.42 7.47
N GLN A 29 5.96 -11.18 6.62
CA GLN A 29 6.26 -9.86 6.05
C GLN A 29 6.67 -10.04 4.58
N GLY A 30 6.09 -9.22 3.70
CA GLY A 30 6.32 -9.26 2.26
C GLY A 30 7.00 -8.01 1.74
N ILE A 31 6.89 -7.81 0.44
CA ILE A 31 7.53 -6.74 -0.35
C ILE A 31 7.48 -5.39 0.35
N SER A 32 8.61 -4.71 0.36
CA SER A 32 8.77 -3.38 0.96
C SER A 32 9.15 -2.33 -0.07
N SER A 33 8.79 -1.08 0.21
CA SER A 33 9.20 0.10 -0.55
C SER A 33 9.70 1.20 0.40
N LEU A 34 10.58 2.06 -0.10
CA LEU A 34 11.22 3.13 0.66
C LEU A 34 11.16 4.44 -0.11
N ALA A 35 10.80 5.54 0.55
CA ALA A 35 10.99 6.89 0.04
C ALA A 35 11.89 7.69 0.98
N CYS A 36 12.67 8.60 0.41
CA CYS A 36 13.45 9.58 1.15
C CYS A 36 12.80 10.96 0.99
N GLY A 37 12.48 11.59 2.09
CA GLY A 37 11.98 12.96 2.11
C GLY A 37 13.08 13.98 1.79
N SER A 38 12.68 15.20 1.55
CA SER A 38 13.59 16.32 1.24
C SER A 38 14.51 16.71 2.40
N ASP A 39 14.09 16.37 3.63
CA ASP A 39 14.83 16.59 4.87
C ASP A 39 15.67 15.38 5.32
N GLY A 40 15.77 14.33 4.47
CA GLY A 40 16.50 13.10 4.78
C GLY A 40 15.69 12.08 5.59
N ARG A 41 14.44 12.35 5.94
CA ARG A 41 13.56 11.40 6.59
C ARG A 41 13.26 10.23 5.65
N LEU A 42 13.26 9.01 6.20
CA LEU A 42 12.94 7.81 5.44
C LEU A 42 11.53 7.33 5.81
N TRP A 43 10.77 6.98 4.80
CA TRP A 43 9.43 6.40 4.91
C TRP A 43 9.48 5.00 4.33
N ALA A 44 9.23 3.99 5.17
CA ALA A 44 9.22 2.60 4.77
C ALA A 44 7.80 2.04 4.84
N VAL A 45 7.40 1.32 3.80
CA VAL A 45 6.15 0.59 3.76
C VAL A 45 6.41 -0.86 3.41
N TRP A 46 5.59 -1.75 3.93
CA TRP A 46 5.59 -3.19 3.62
C TRP A 46 4.20 -3.73 3.89
N TYR A 47 3.94 -4.97 3.48
CA TYR A 47 2.76 -5.66 3.98
C TYR A 47 3.16 -6.80 4.89
N GLY A 48 2.31 -7.09 5.85
CA GLY A 48 2.50 -8.14 6.85
C GLY A 48 1.21 -8.87 7.12
N GLY A 49 1.28 -9.87 7.99
CA GLY A 49 0.13 -10.64 8.42
C GLY A 49 0.40 -11.45 9.68
N VAL A 50 -0.65 -11.83 10.38
CA VAL A 50 -0.59 -12.61 11.62
C VAL A 50 -0.44 -14.11 11.37
N THR A 51 -0.59 -14.56 10.13
CA THR A 51 -0.40 -15.94 9.66
C THR A 51 0.90 -16.07 8.88
N PRO A 52 1.52 -17.27 8.78
CA PRO A 52 2.83 -17.45 8.17
C PRO A 52 2.82 -17.46 6.64
N GLY A 53 2.07 -16.61 5.99
CA GLY A 53 2.00 -16.58 4.53
C GLY A 53 1.19 -15.42 3.98
N GLU A 54 1.07 -15.42 2.65
CA GLU A 54 0.20 -14.49 1.95
C GLU A 54 -1.24 -14.98 1.97
N ASP A 55 -2.08 -14.28 2.70
CA ASP A 55 -3.49 -14.62 2.83
C ASP A 55 -4.38 -13.40 3.09
N HIS A 56 -5.63 -13.64 3.48
CA HIS A 56 -6.62 -12.61 3.74
C HIS A 56 -6.27 -11.70 4.94
N ASN A 57 -5.37 -12.13 5.83
CA ASN A 57 -4.94 -11.32 6.99
C ASN A 57 -3.84 -10.31 6.65
N ASN A 58 -3.45 -10.19 5.38
CA ASN A 58 -2.40 -9.25 5.03
C ASN A 58 -2.91 -7.79 5.05
N TYR A 59 -2.12 -6.95 5.68
CA TYR A 59 -2.32 -5.51 5.78
C TYR A 59 -1.04 -4.76 5.41
N VAL A 60 -1.16 -3.51 5.00
CA VAL A 60 -0.01 -2.63 4.74
C VAL A 60 0.34 -1.86 6.00
N ALA A 61 1.63 -1.72 6.29
CA ALA A 61 2.15 -0.93 7.40
C ALA A 61 3.18 0.09 6.92
N LEU A 62 3.29 1.21 7.64
CA LEU A 62 4.25 2.27 7.41
C LEU A 62 5.00 2.61 8.70
N ALA A 63 6.32 2.75 8.59
CA ALA A 63 7.19 3.28 9.64
C ALA A 63 8.07 4.40 9.11
N VAL A 64 8.63 5.20 10.02
CA VAL A 64 9.43 6.38 9.70
C VAL A 64 10.75 6.33 10.45
N SER A 65 11.84 6.72 9.79
CA SER A 65 13.12 7.00 10.42
C SER A 65 13.51 8.47 10.22
N THR A 66 14.02 9.10 11.26
CA THR A 66 14.53 10.48 11.25
C THR A 66 16.04 10.57 11.43
N ASP A 67 16.73 9.43 11.40
CA ASP A 67 18.16 9.31 11.68
C ASP A 67 18.91 8.45 10.64
N ASN A 68 18.53 8.58 9.37
CA ASN A 68 19.09 7.84 8.23
C ASN A 68 18.96 6.31 8.35
N GLY A 69 17.88 5.83 8.95
CA GLY A 69 17.57 4.39 9.06
C GLY A 69 18.24 3.69 10.23
N HIS A 70 18.93 4.41 11.13
CA HIS A 70 19.54 3.83 12.32
C HIS A 70 18.48 3.34 13.30
N THR A 71 17.42 4.12 13.47
CA THR A 71 16.24 3.73 14.25
C THR A 71 14.95 3.97 13.46
N TRP A 72 13.93 3.21 13.80
CA TRP A 72 12.62 3.29 13.17
C TRP A 72 11.53 3.49 14.23
N SER A 73 10.53 4.26 13.89
CA SER A 73 9.31 4.35 14.69
C SER A 73 8.62 2.98 14.76
N GLY A 74 7.69 2.81 15.69
CA GLY A 74 6.61 1.83 15.51
C GLY A 74 5.79 2.15 14.25
N GLU A 75 4.79 1.35 13.99
CA GLU A 75 3.87 1.58 12.88
C GLU A 75 3.15 2.91 13.07
N LYS A 76 3.27 3.81 12.09
CA LYS A 76 2.61 5.12 12.06
C LYS A 76 1.28 5.08 11.32
N LEU A 77 1.14 4.11 10.43
CA LEU A 77 -0.08 3.91 9.66
C LEU A 77 -0.21 2.44 9.31
N VAL A 78 -1.46 1.97 9.33
CA VAL A 78 -1.86 0.65 8.82
C VAL A 78 -3.05 0.81 7.89
N ILE A 79 -3.02 0.06 6.79
CA ILE A 79 -4.16 -0.14 5.89
C ILE A 79 -4.58 -1.60 6.05
N ASP A 80 -5.69 -1.81 6.74
CA ASP A 80 -6.29 -3.12 6.95
C ASP A 80 -7.74 -3.07 6.43
N PRO A 81 -8.04 -3.69 5.29
CA PRO A 81 -9.33 -3.52 4.61
C PRO A 81 -10.54 -4.03 5.41
N ASP A 82 -10.42 -5.19 6.04
CA ASP A 82 -11.54 -5.80 6.75
C ASP A 82 -11.15 -6.78 7.89
N GLY A 83 -9.91 -6.67 8.41
CA GLY A 83 -9.44 -7.51 9.50
C GLY A 83 -9.40 -9.00 9.13
N ASP A 84 -10.28 -9.79 9.72
CA ASP A 84 -10.39 -11.24 9.45
C ASP A 84 -11.19 -11.59 8.17
N GLY A 85 -11.59 -10.58 7.42
CA GLY A 85 -12.40 -10.75 6.22
C GLY A 85 -11.62 -11.26 5.01
N PRO A 86 -12.28 -11.41 3.86
CA PRO A 86 -11.66 -11.99 2.67
C PRO A 86 -10.81 -10.99 1.88
N VAL A 87 -10.75 -9.72 2.27
CA VAL A 87 -10.02 -8.66 1.55
C VAL A 87 -8.69 -8.38 2.22
N ARG A 88 -7.62 -8.37 1.43
CA ARG A 88 -6.27 -8.04 1.91
C ARG A 88 -5.72 -6.79 1.24
N ALA A 89 -4.76 -6.13 1.90
CA ALA A 89 -3.90 -5.10 1.33
C ALA A 89 -2.46 -5.64 1.22
N PHE A 90 -1.82 -5.43 0.06
CA PHE A 90 -0.51 -5.99 -0.23
C PHE A 90 0.24 -5.17 -1.30
N ASP A 91 1.50 -5.51 -1.55
CA ASP A 91 2.40 -4.88 -2.52
C ASP A 91 2.36 -3.33 -2.47
N PRO A 92 2.71 -2.74 -1.31
CA PRO A 92 2.68 -1.30 -1.18
C PRO A 92 3.88 -0.64 -1.84
N GLU A 93 3.65 0.58 -2.37
CA GLU A 93 4.68 1.47 -2.86
C GLU A 93 4.56 2.83 -2.17
N ILE A 94 5.67 3.37 -1.68
CA ILE A 94 5.76 4.73 -1.16
C ILE A 94 6.60 5.59 -2.09
N TRP A 95 6.09 6.75 -2.46
CA TRP A 95 6.75 7.63 -3.42
C TRP A 95 6.56 9.10 -3.03
N LEU A 96 7.65 9.87 -3.05
CA LEU A 96 7.57 11.32 -2.96
C LEU A 96 7.38 11.87 -4.38
N GLY A 97 6.16 12.34 -4.64
CA GLY A 97 5.80 12.91 -5.92
C GLY A 97 6.45 14.27 -6.18
N PRO A 98 6.54 14.71 -7.44
CA PRO A 98 7.06 16.04 -7.77
C PRO A 98 6.15 17.17 -7.28
N ASP A 99 4.94 16.85 -6.85
CA ASP A 99 3.98 17.75 -6.19
C ASP A 99 4.28 17.98 -4.70
N GLY A 100 5.35 17.36 -4.16
CA GLY A 100 5.73 17.44 -2.75
C GLY A 100 4.84 16.63 -1.82
N GLN A 101 4.03 15.72 -2.36
CA GLN A 101 3.22 14.82 -1.58
C GLN A 101 3.85 13.42 -1.51
N LEU A 102 3.73 12.80 -0.36
CA LEU A 102 3.93 11.36 -0.21
C LEU A 102 2.68 10.65 -0.74
N TRP A 103 2.91 9.70 -1.61
CA TRP A 103 1.90 8.81 -2.16
C TRP A 103 2.17 7.41 -1.64
N LEU A 104 1.23 6.87 -0.89
CA LEU A 104 1.23 5.46 -0.51
C LEU A 104 0.21 4.74 -1.41
N PHE A 105 0.70 3.87 -2.27
CA PHE A 105 -0.10 2.99 -3.11
C PHE A 105 -0.12 1.59 -2.51
N TRP A 106 -1.16 0.83 -2.77
CA TRP A 106 -1.24 -0.59 -2.45
C TRP A 106 -2.21 -1.31 -3.37
N ALA A 107 -2.05 -2.61 -3.48
CA ALA A 107 -3.04 -3.48 -4.07
C ALA A 107 -4.04 -3.91 -2.99
N GLN A 108 -5.33 -3.87 -3.31
CA GLN A 108 -6.40 -4.40 -2.47
C GLN A 108 -7.22 -5.38 -3.26
N GLY A 109 -7.44 -6.57 -2.72
CA GLY A 109 -8.16 -7.59 -3.45
C GLY A 109 -8.65 -8.74 -2.58
N MET A 110 -9.47 -9.58 -3.20
CA MET A 110 -10.00 -10.79 -2.57
C MET A 110 -8.95 -11.89 -2.55
N ASN A 111 -8.63 -12.39 -1.39
CA ASN A 111 -7.86 -13.61 -1.27
C ASN A 111 -8.77 -14.85 -1.27
N LYS A 112 -8.81 -15.55 -2.39
CA LYS A 112 -9.51 -16.84 -2.49
C LYS A 112 -8.48 -17.97 -2.48
N PRO A 113 -8.68 -19.03 -1.68
CA PRO A 113 -7.70 -20.12 -1.55
C PRO A 113 -7.27 -20.78 -2.87
N THR A 114 -8.05 -20.63 -3.94
CA THR A 114 -7.84 -21.35 -5.21
C THR A 114 -7.68 -20.44 -6.43
N LYS A 115 -7.90 -19.12 -6.31
CA LYS A 115 -7.78 -18.17 -7.45
C LYS A 115 -7.45 -16.78 -6.94
N LEU A 116 -6.50 -16.13 -7.60
CA LEU A 116 -6.34 -14.69 -7.49
C LEU A 116 -7.66 -14.02 -7.89
N GLY A 117 -8.25 -13.32 -6.94
CA GLY A 117 -9.45 -12.54 -7.17
C GLY A 117 -9.16 -11.25 -7.93
N PRO A 118 -10.18 -10.46 -8.25
CA PRO A 118 -9.97 -9.13 -8.79
C PRO A 118 -9.26 -8.27 -7.74
N ASN A 119 -8.30 -7.46 -8.20
CA ASN A 119 -7.53 -6.53 -7.40
C ASN A 119 -7.71 -5.11 -7.92
N GLY A 120 -7.50 -4.14 -7.07
CA GLY A 120 -7.47 -2.73 -7.44
C GLY A 120 -6.28 -2.03 -6.82
N VAL A 121 -5.72 -1.06 -7.53
CA VAL A 121 -4.72 -0.13 -7.02
C VAL A 121 -5.44 0.98 -6.27
N TRP A 122 -5.04 1.20 -5.05
CA TRP A 122 -5.53 2.24 -4.16
C TRP A 122 -4.41 3.19 -3.78
N ALA A 123 -4.75 4.38 -3.34
CA ALA A 123 -3.78 5.34 -2.84
C ALA A 123 -4.34 6.22 -1.73
N VAL A 124 -3.45 6.65 -0.85
CA VAL A 124 -3.61 7.80 0.05
C VAL A 124 -2.44 8.75 -0.16
N THR A 125 -2.63 10.01 0.17
CA THR A 125 -1.59 11.03 0.08
C THR A 125 -1.44 11.77 1.39
N ALA A 126 -0.23 12.28 1.63
CA ALA A 126 0.07 13.17 2.73
C ALA A 126 1.10 14.20 2.31
N ARG A 127 1.15 15.34 3.00
CA ARG A 127 2.21 16.33 2.74
C ARG A 127 3.49 15.88 3.45
N GLU A 128 4.54 15.66 2.69
CA GLU A 128 5.84 15.24 3.23
C GLU A 128 6.37 16.24 4.28
N ALA A 129 6.19 17.54 4.02
CA ALA A 129 6.65 18.61 4.89
C ALA A 129 5.99 18.63 6.29
N ASP A 130 4.83 17.98 6.47
CA ASP A 130 4.14 17.93 7.76
C ASP A 130 4.79 16.93 8.75
N GLY A 131 5.76 16.16 8.29
CA GLY A 131 6.54 15.26 9.13
C GLY A 131 5.85 13.92 9.44
N PRO A 132 6.36 13.18 10.44
CA PRO A 132 5.93 11.80 10.73
C PRO A 132 4.49 11.71 11.23
N ASP A 133 3.93 12.78 11.74
CA ASP A 133 2.55 12.87 12.25
C ASP A 133 1.60 13.53 11.22
N THR A 134 1.96 13.43 9.94
CA THR A 134 1.19 14.01 8.83
C THR A 134 -0.22 13.42 8.73
N THR A 135 -1.15 14.25 8.25
CA THR A 135 -2.53 13.82 8.00
C THR A 135 -2.63 13.18 6.61
N TRP A 136 -3.13 11.96 6.56
CA TRP A 136 -3.36 11.23 5.33
C TRP A 136 -4.75 11.49 4.75
N SER A 137 -4.84 11.54 3.44
CA SER A 137 -6.11 11.68 2.74
C SER A 137 -7.01 10.46 2.92
N SER A 138 -8.28 10.59 2.58
CA SER A 138 -9.15 9.42 2.42
C SER A 138 -8.62 8.52 1.31
N PRO A 139 -8.76 7.18 1.44
CA PRO A 139 -8.39 6.23 0.41
C PRO A 139 -9.19 6.46 -0.87
N ARG A 140 -8.49 6.39 -2.00
CA ARG A 140 -9.14 6.40 -3.32
C ARG A 140 -8.65 5.25 -4.17
N ARG A 141 -9.57 4.60 -4.85
CA ARG A 141 -9.26 3.60 -5.86
C ARG A 141 -8.88 4.26 -7.16
N LEU A 142 -7.77 3.83 -7.75
CA LEU A 142 -7.26 4.38 -9.00
C LEU A 142 -7.70 3.56 -10.22
N CYS A 143 -7.49 2.25 -10.17
CA CYS A 143 -7.79 1.35 -11.30
C CYS A 143 -7.88 -0.11 -10.84
N ASP A 144 -8.21 -1.01 -11.77
CA ASP A 144 -8.05 -2.44 -11.61
C ASP A 144 -6.57 -2.82 -11.73
N GLY A 145 -6.18 -3.91 -11.04
CA GLY A 145 -4.85 -4.50 -11.15
C GLY A 145 -3.99 -4.32 -9.90
N VAL A 146 -2.69 -4.54 -10.08
CA VAL A 146 -1.65 -4.47 -9.04
C VAL A 146 -0.51 -3.61 -9.55
N MET A 147 0.02 -2.73 -8.72
CA MET A 147 1.17 -1.89 -9.01
C MET A 147 2.33 -2.31 -8.10
N MET A 148 3.46 -2.72 -8.70
CA MET A 148 4.64 -3.20 -7.97
C MET A 148 5.89 -2.35 -8.24
N CYS A 149 5.73 -1.19 -8.83
CA CYS A 149 6.80 -0.23 -9.08
C CYS A 149 6.27 1.17 -8.87
N LYS A 150 7.17 2.10 -8.55
CA LYS A 150 6.82 3.51 -8.38
C LYS A 150 6.37 4.14 -9.70
N PRO A 151 5.53 5.19 -9.64
CA PRO A 151 5.20 5.97 -10.82
C PRO A 151 6.45 6.52 -11.52
N VAL A 152 6.36 6.68 -12.82
CA VAL A 152 7.36 7.35 -13.64
C VAL A 152 6.79 8.68 -14.10
N VAL A 153 7.57 9.76 -13.95
CA VAL A 153 7.20 11.07 -14.48
C VAL A 153 7.64 11.14 -15.94
N LEU A 154 6.71 11.35 -16.83
CA LEU A 154 6.96 11.48 -18.26
C LEU A 154 7.51 12.89 -18.60
N ALA A 155 8.10 13.03 -19.78
CA ALA A 155 8.61 14.31 -20.24
C ALA A 155 7.52 15.40 -20.38
N SER A 156 6.26 14.98 -20.53
CA SER A 156 5.09 15.85 -20.53
C SER A 156 4.69 16.39 -19.15
N GLY A 157 5.25 15.78 -18.06
CA GLY A 157 4.86 16.06 -16.69
C GLY A 157 3.75 15.13 -16.16
N GLU A 158 3.16 14.31 -17.02
CA GLU A 158 2.20 13.29 -16.63
C GLU A 158 2.87 12.15 -15.88
N TRP A 159 2.10 11.40 -15.10
CA TRP A 159 2.60 10.25 -14.33
C TRP A 159 2.09 8.94 -14.91
N ALA A 160 2.99 8.07 -15.25
CA ALA A 160 2.67 6.73 -15.68
C ALA A 160 2.75 5.76 -14.50
N LEU A 161 1.64 5.06 -14.22
CA LEU A 161 1.54 4.06 -13.17
C LEU A 161 1.68 2.67 -13.80
N PRO A 162 2.72 1.88 -13.44
CA PRO A 162 2.93 0.55 -14.01
C PRO A 162 2.00 -0.47 -13.33
N VAL A 163 0.87 -0.77 -13.96
CA VAL A 163 -0.18 -1.65 -13.42
C VAL A 163 -0.26 -2.95 -14.21
N SER A 164 -0.35 -4.09 -13.51
CA SER A 164 -0.50 -5.43 -14.06
C SER A 164 -1.83 -6.06 -13.69
N PHE A 165 -2.41 -6.85 -14.59
CA PHE A 165 -3.64 -7.61 -14.35
C PHE A 165 -3.33 -9.10 -14.10
N TRP A 166 -3.18 -9.50 -12.88
CA TRP A 166 -2.79 -10.88 -12.55
C TRP A 166 -3.88 -11.92 -12.75
N HIS A 167 -5.13 -11.51 -12.71
CA HIS A 167 -6.29 -12.41 -12.85
C HIS A 167 -6.73 -12.66 -14.30
N ARG A 168 -6.15 -11.93 -15.26
CA ARG A 168 -6.43 -12.11 -16.68
C ARG A 168 -5.36 -13.01 -17.30
N ARG A 169 -5.77 -14.12 -17.90
CA ARG A 169 -4.86 -15.05 -18.58
C ARG A 169 -4.42 -14.60 -19.98
N GLU A 170 -4.93 -13.49 -20.45
CA GLU A 170 -4.57 -12.97 -21.78
C GLU A 170 -3.17 -12.39 -21.76
N ALA A 171 -2.34 -12.86 -22.70
CA ALA A 171 -0.98 -12.36 -22.87
C ALA A 171 -1.01 -10.85 -23.16
N GLY A 172 -0.18 -10.08 -22.46
CA GLY A 172 -0.08 -8.65 -22.65
C GLY A 172 -0.98 -7.79 -21.75
N SER A 173 -1.50 -8.35 -20.66
CA SER A 173 -2.35 -7.64 -19.71
C SER A 173 -1.59 -6.71 -18.73
N ALA A 174 -0.45 -6.17 -19.11
CA ALA A 174 0.15 -5.04 -18.43
C ALA A 174 -0.47 -3.75 -18.98
N GLY A 175 -0.99 -2.93 -18.09
CA GLY A 175 -1.54 -1.63 -18.43
C GLY A 175 -0.70 -0.53 -17.78
N MET A 176 -0.70 0.63 -18.39
CA MET A 176 -0.12 1.84 -17.83
C MET A 176 -1.23 2.88 -17.75
N MET A 177 -1.43 3.47 -16.56
CA MET A 177 -2.29 4.63 -16.41
C MET A 177 -1.45 5.89 -16.51
N VAL A 178 -1.96 6.85 -17.23
CA VAL A 178 -1.38 8.20 -17.39
C VAL A 178 -2.29 9.21 -16.70
#